data_0f5fa3122ec7265e034e59102a522c56
#
_entry.id   0f5fa3122ec7265e034e59102a522c56
#
_cell.length_a   1.000
_cell.length_b   1.000
_cell.length_c   1.000
_cell.angle_alpha   90.00
_cell.angle_beta   90.00
_cell.angle_gamma   90.00
#
_symmetry.space_group_name_H-M   'P 1'
#
loop_
_entity.id
_entity.type
_entity.pdbx_description
1 polymer ?
#
loop_
_entity_poly.entity_id
_entity_poly.type
_entity_poly.pdbx_seq_one_letter_code
_entity_poly.pdbx_strand_id
1 'polypeptide(L)'
;VETEANTNSLEKKHERKPKQQSGGQPQRVALGRAIARQPQVFLLDEPLSNLDAQLRDDTRAELKQLHQSIGITTVYVTHDQVEAMTLADKFVVLSGGRIQQIGEPQSIYALPANRMVATFLGNPPMNIIPAKYSAAGFDVDSQVLTIPENIKQKLRLSPGQNIDLGIRPEDIKISDESEAEILQVEVKLVEPLGRETL
;
A
#
# COMPACT_ATOMS: atom_id res chain seq x y z
N VAL A 1 -21.03 1.13 27.82
CA VAL A 1 -21.52 2.18 26.89
C VAL A 1 -20.79 3.49 27.12
N GLU A 2 -20.64 3.97 28.38
CA GLU A 2 -19.88 5.18 28.69
C GLU A 2 -18.38 5.00 28.35
N THR A 3 -17.81 3.83 28.68
CA THR A 3 -16.40 3.51 28.40
C THR A 3 -16.12 3.51 26.89
N GLU A 4 -17.01 2.93 26.10
CA GLU A 4 -16.90 2.89 24.63
C GLU A 4 -17.10 4.27 23.99
N ALA A 5 -17.90 5.14 24.61
CA ALA A 5 -18.09 6.52 24.16
C ALA A 5 -16.81 7.35 24.36
N ASN A 6 -16.14 7.16 25.50
CA ASN A 6 -14.86 7.81 25.78
C ASN A 6 -13.80 7.40 24.77
N THR A 7 -13.70 6.11 24.49
CA THR A 7 -12.75 5.54 23.51
C THR A 7 -12.93 6.15 22.12
N ASN A 8 -14.14 6.55 21.75
CA ASN A 8 -14.46 7.09 20.43
C ASN A 8 -14.71 8.61 20.43
N SER A 9 -14.31 9.33 21.49
CA SER A 9 -14.51 10.79 21.62
C SER A 9 -16.00 11.20 21.46
N LEU A 10 -16.92 10.35 21.89
CA LEU A 10 -18.37 10.53 21.72
C LEU A 10 -19.09 11.04 22.97
N GLU A 11 -18.38 11.26 24.09
CA GLU A 11 -18.95 11.68 25.37
C GLU A 11 -19.96 12.85 25.27
N LYS A 12 -19.57 13.90 24.52
CA LYS A 12 -20.38 15.11 24.36
C LYS A 12 -21.53 14.98 23.36
N LYS A 13 -21.74 13.77 22.79
CA LYS A 13 -22.67 13.55 21.66
C LYS A 13 -23.70 12.45 21.89
N HIS A 14 -23.78 11.91 23.11
CA HIS A 14 -24.69 10.82 23.48
C HIS A 14 -26.15 11.10 23.16
N GLU A 15 -26.60 12.36 23.31
CA GLU A 15 -27.97 12.74 23.14
C GLU A 15 -28.37 13.11 21.70
N ARG A 16 -27.37 13.15 20.76
CA ARG A 16 -27.66 13.54 19.38
C ARG A 16 -28.27 12.40 18.58
N LYS A 17 -29.33 12.72 17.82
CA LYS A 17 -29.94 11.80 16.86
C LYS A 17 -28.99 11.60 15.65
N PRO A 18 -28.99 10.43 14.98
CA PRO A 18 -28.14 10.14 13.82
C PRO A 18 -28.17 11.23 12.72
N LYS A 19 -29.34 11.82 12.47
CA LYS A 19 -29.52 12.92 11.49
C LYS A 19 -28.80 14.23 11.86
N GLN A 20 -28.30 14.37 13.07
CA GLN A 20 -27.62 15.57 13.59
C GLN A 20 -26.09 15.39 13.62
N GLN A 21 -25.61 14.27 13.09
CA GLN A 21 -24.19 13.94 13.04
C GLN A 21 -23.65 14.30 11.65
N SER A 22 -22.50 14.97 11.60
CA SER A 22 -21.80 15.37 10.37
C SER A 22 -20.50 14.61 10.21
N GLY A 23 -20.06 14.40 8.97
CA GLY A 23 -18.79 13.75 8.65
C GLY A 23 -18.70 12.31 9.15
N GLY A 24 -17.52 11.89 9.63
CA GLY A 24 -17.25 10.52 10.10
C GLY A 24 -17.92 10.09 11.41
N GLN A 25 -18.78 10.92 12.01
CA GLN A 25 -19.45 10.60 13.28
C GLN A 25 -20.35 9.36 13.20
N PRO A 26 -21.13 9.13 12.13
CA PRO A 26 -21.93 7.92 12.00
C PRO A 26 -21.07 6.63 12.00
N GLN A 27 -19.91 6.67 11.37
CA GLN A 27 -18.98 5.54 11.35
C GLN A 27 -18.41 5.25 12.75
N ARG A 28 -18.00 6.29 13.49
CA ARG A 28 -17.53 6.13 14.88
C ARG A 28 -18.63 5.57 15.80
N VAL A 29 -19.88 6.01 15.62
CA VAL A 29 -21.01 5.45 16.35
C VAL A 29 -21.25 3.98 16.00
N ALA A 30 -21.19 3.63 14.72
CA ALA A 30 -21.33 2.25 14.27
C ALA A 30 -20.22 1.34 14.86
N LEU A 31 -18.99 1.83 14.86
CA LEU A 31 -17.83 1.15 15.45
C LEU A 31 -18.02 0.97 16.97
N GLY A 32 -18.39 2.03 17.70
CA GLY A 32 -18.67 1.96 19.15
C GLY A 32 -19.77 0.94 19.49
N ARG A 33 -20.83 0.89 18.69
CA ARG A 33 -21.90 -0.11 18.84
C ARG A 33 -21.42 -1.54 18.58
N ALA A 34 -20.53 -1.72 17.62
CA ALA A 34 -19.95 -3.03 17.33
C ALA A 34 -19.05 -3.51 18.49
N ILE A 35 -18.24 -2.62 19.06
CA ILE A 35 -17.35 -2.89 20.20
C ILE A 35 -18.16 -3.24 21.46
N ALA A 36 -19.22 -2.47 21.74
CA ALA A 36 -20.06 -2.68 22.92
C ALA A 36 -20.70 -4.09 22.99
N ARG A 37 -20.76 -4.80 21.86
CA ARG A 37 -21.26 -6.19 21.79
C ARG A 37 -20.20 -7.24 22.15
N GLN A 38 -18.95 -6.84 22.35
CA GLN A 38 -17.82 -7.74 22.63
C GLN A 38 -17.75 -8.92 21.65
N PRO A 39 -17.67 -8.69 20.33
CA PRO A 39 -17.67 -9.75 19.34
C PRO A 39 -16.35 -10.53 19.36
N GLN A 40 -16.37 -11.77 18.88
CA GLN A 40 -15.15 -12.56 18.70
C GLN A 40 -14.37 -12.16 17.42
N VAL A 41 -15.05 -11.58 16.43
CA VAL A 41 -14.50 -11.11 15.15
C VAL A 41 -15.20 -9.85 14.71
N PHE A 42 -14.45 -8.85 14.27
CA PHE A 42 -14.95 -7.69 13.54
C PHE A 42 -14.91 -7.94 12.04
N LEU A 43 -16.00 -7.55 11.36
CA LEU A 43 -16.07 -7.52 9.89
C LEU A 43 -16.31 -6.07 9.47
N LEU A 44 -15.33 -5.46 8.85
CA LEU A 44 -15.36 -4.07 8.39
C LEU A 44 -15.26 -4.05 6.86
N ASP A 45 -16.30 -3.56 6.21
CA ASP A 45 -16.37 -3.45 4.76
C ASP A 45 -16.29 -1.97 4.37
N GLU A 46 -15.15 -1.57 3.81
CA GLU A 46 -14.80 -0.21 3.38
C GLU A 46 -15.19 0.90 4.40
N PRO A 47 -14.81 0.78 5.70
CA PRO A 47 -15.36 1.63 6.74
C PRO A 47 -14.93 3.09 6.64
N LEU A 48 -13.89 3.43 5.88
CA LEU A 48 -13.37 4.79 5.73
C LEU A 48 -13.65 5.40 4.34
N SER A 49 -14.30 4.68 3.44
CA SER A 49 -14.50 5.09 2.03
C SER A 49 -15.26 6.41 1.86
N ASN A 50 -16.19 6.72 2.77
CA ASN A 50 -17.05 7.90 2.70
C ASN A 50 -16.50 9.13 3.45
N LEU A 51 -15.23 9.09 3.89
CA LEU A 51 -14.59 10.18 4.61
C LEU A 51 -13.76 11.04 3.66
N ASP A 52 -13.68 12.35 3.95
CA ASP A 52 -12.67 13.22 3.33
C ASP A 52 -11.25 12.80 3.74
N ALA A 53 -10.24 13.28 3.00
CA ALA A 53 -8.86 12.83 3.19
C ALA A 53 -8.32 13.07 4.60
N GLN A 54 -8.55 14.28 5.16
CA GLN A 54 -8.06 14.62 6.49
C GLN A 54 -8.71 13.74 7.57
N LEU A 55 -10.04 13.60 7.52
CA LEU A 55 -10.78 12.80 8.48
C LEU A 55 -10.48 11.29 8.34
N ARG A 56 -10.17 10.84 7.12
CA ARG A 56 -9.75 9.45 6.86
C ARG A 56 -8.43 9.14 7.55
N ASP A 57 -7.43 10.02 7.43
CA ASP A 57 -6.12 9.84 8.06
C ASP A 57 -6.23 9.80 9.59
N ASP A 58 -6.99 10.74 10.17
CA ASP A 58 -7.22 10.78 11.62
C ASP A 58 -7.95 9.51 12.11
N THR A 59 -9.02 9.12 11.41
CA THR A 59 -9.83 7.94 11.78
C THR A 59 -9.04 6.65 11.59
N ARG A 60 -8.15 6.55 10.59
CA ARG A 60 -7.27 5.39 10.38
C ARG A 60 -6.32 5.22 11.58
N ALA A 61 -5.72 6.31 12.06
CA ALA A 61 -4.85 6.27 13.24
C ALA A 61 -5.60 5.81 14.50
N GLU A 62 -6.80 6.38 14.73
CA GLU A 62 -7.68 5.96 15.83
C GLU A 62 -8.07 4.48 15.74
N LEU A 63 -8.41 4.01 14.53
CA LEU A 63 -8.79 2.61 14.30
C LEU A 63 -7.63 1.64 14.57
N LYS A 64 -6.40 2.02 14.20
CA LYS A 64 -5.19 1.24 14.50
C LYS A 64 -4.98 1.11 16.02
N GLN A 65 -5.05 2.22 16.74
CA GLN A 65 -4.91 2.23 18.20
C GLN A 65 -6.01 1.40 18.88
N LEU A 66 -7.24 1.54 18.40
CA LEU A 66 -8.39 0.80 18.92
C LEU A 66 -8.22 -0.71 18.72
N HIS A 67 -7.84 -1.13 17.51
CA HIS A 67 -7.57 -2.53 17.20
C HIS A 67 -6.49 -3.11 18.13
N GLN A 68 -5.39 -2.38 18.32
CA GLN A 68 -4.31 -2.79 19.24
C GLN A 68 -4.76 -2.91 20.70
N SER A 69 -5.65 -2.01 21.15
CA SER A 69 -6.13 -1.98 22.53
C SER A 69 -7.15 -3.08 22.84
N ILE A 70 -7.99 -3.43 21.85
CA ILE A 70 -9.07 -4.42 22.03
C ILE A 70 -8.57 -5.84 21.76
N GLY A 71 -7.63 -6.02 20.83
CA GLY A 71 -7.04 -7.32 20.50
C GLY A 71 -8.01 -8.30 19.82
N ILE A 72 -9.11 -7.82 19.24
CA ILE A 72 -10.10 -8.66 18.55
C ILE A 72 -9.66 -8.89 17.09
N THR A 73 -9.75 -10.13 16.63
CA THR A 73 -9.52 -10.46 15.22
C THR A 73 -10.43 -9.65 14.31
N THR A 74 -9.86 -8.96 13.36
CA THR A 74 -10.57 -8.07 12.44
C THR A 74 -10.36 -8.48 11.00
N VAL A 75 -11.42 -8.68 10.24
CA VAL A 75 -11.41 -8.79 8.78
C VAL A 75 -11.81 -7.43 8.22
N TYR A 76 -10.90 -6.82 7.48
CA TYR A 76 -11.03 -5.48 6.95
C TYR A 76 -10.97 -5.52 5.43
N VAL A 77 -12.02 -5.06 4.75
CA VAL A 77 -12.05 -4.93 3.30
C VAL A 77 -11.83 -3.47 2.92
N THR A 78 -10.92 -3.23 2.02
CA THR A 78 -10.63 -1.88 1.48
C THR A 78 -10.06 -1.97 0.06
N HIS A 79 -10.27 -0.93 -0.70
CA HIS A 79 -9.57 -0.69 -1.98
C HIS A 79 -8.41 0.31 -1.80
N ASP A 80 -8.25 0.90 -0.62
CA ASP A 80 -7.17 1.84 -0.30
C ASP A 80 -5.92 1.08 0.16
N GLN A 81 -4.85 1.20 -0.63
CA GLN A 81 -3.58 0.54 -0.32
C GLN A 81 -2.92 1.09 0.97
N VAL A 82 -3.13 2.39 1.30
CA VAL A 82 -2.57 2.98 2.52
C VAL A 82 -3.22 2.38 3.75
N GLU A 83 -4.55 2.16 3.72
CA GLU A 83 -5.27 1.45 4.77
C GLU A 83 -4.74 0.02 4.94
N ALA A 84 -4.64 -0.74 3.84
CA ALA A 84 -4.13 -2.11 3.87
C ALA A 84 -2.70 -2.18 4.43
N MET A 85 -1.81 -1.29 3.98
CA MET A 85 -0.41 -1.26 4.41
C MET A 85 -0.22 -0.85 5.88
N THR A 86 -1.11 0.02 6.42
CA THR A 86 -0.96 0.58 7.76
C THR A 86 -1.74 -0.17 8.83
N LEU A 87 -2.92 -0.70 8.51
CA LEU A 87 -3.80 -1.34 9.49
C LEU A 87 -3.53 -2.82 9.66
N ALA A 88 -3.22 -3.53 8.58
CA ALA A 88 -3.17 -4.98 8.58
C ALA A 88 -1.89 -5.55 9.22
N ASP A 89 -2.02 -6.68 9.92
CA ASP A 89 -0.92 -7.57 10.27
C ASP A 89 -0.60 -8.50 9.08
N LYS A 90 -1.65 -8.92 8.38
CA LYS A 90 -1.57 -9.64 7.09
C LYS A 90 -2.67 -9.13 6.18
N PHE A 91 -2.37 -9.00 4.89
CA PHE A 91 -3.41 -8.73 3.93
C PHE A 91 -3.37 -9.68 2.72
N VAL A 92 -4.49 -9.71 2.03
CA VAL A 92 -4.72 -10.55 0.85
C VAL A 92 -4.95 -9.63 -0.33
N VAL A 93 -4.11 -9.74 -1.36
CA VAL A 93 -4.33 -9.08 -2.63
C VAL A 93 -5.23 -9.93 -3.49
N LEU A 94 -6.39 -9.37 -3.88
CA LEU A 94 -7.39 -10.03 -4.71
C LEU A 94 -7.47 -9.36 -6.09
N SER A 95 -7.55 -10.16 -7.14
CA SER A 95 -7.83 -9.67 -8.49
C SER A 95 -8.61 -10.71 -9.28
N GLY A 96 -9.71 -10.28 -9.92
CA GLY A 96 -10.58 -11.18 -10.68
C GLY A 96 -11.13 -12.35 -9.87
N GLY A 97 -11.43 -12.14 -8.59
CA GLY A 97 -11.93 -13.18 -7.68
C GLY A 97 -10.87 -14.22 -7.25
N ARG A 98 -9.59 -13.98 -7.57
CA ARG A 98 -8.48 -14.88 -7.22
C ARG A 98 -7.51 -14.20 -6.29
N ILE A 99 -6.99 -14.95 -5.33
CA ILE A 99 -5.91 -14.51 -4.45
C ILE A 99 -4.63 -14.45 -5.28
N GLN A 100 -4.00 -13.27 -5.30
CA GLN A 100 -2.74 -13.02 -5.98
C GLN A 100 -1.55 -13.22 -5.03
N GLN A 101 -1.69 -12.74 -3.79
CA GLN A 101 -0.67 -12.88 -2.76
C GLN A 101 -1.29 -12.69 -1.37
N ILE A 102 -0.72 -13.38 -0.38
CA ILE A 102 -1.05 -13.22 1.05
C ILE A 102 0.26 -13.03 1.82
N GLY A 103 0.29 -12.08 2.74
CA GLY A 103 1.46 -11.89 3.59
C GLY A 103 1.40 -10.63 4.44
N GLU A 104 2.48 -10.37 5.13
CA GLU A 104 2.68 -9.11 5.85
C GLU A 104 2.89 -7.96 4.86
N PRO A 105 2.39 -6.75 5.16
CA PRO A 105 2.44 -5.62 4.24
C PRO A 105 3.82 -5.36 3.64
N GLN A 106 4.84 -5.25 4.48
CA GLN A 106 6.20 -4.96 4.04
C GLN A 106 6.79 -6.07 3.16
N SER A 107 6.47 -7.34 3.47
CA SER A 107 6.93 -8.48 2.68
C SER A 107 6.32 -8.49 1.28
N ILE A 108 5.02 -8.18 1.16
CA ILE A 108 4.35 -8.10 -0.15
C ILE A 108 4.88 -6.91 -0.97
N TYR A 109 5.13 -5.78 -0.31
CA TYR A 109 5.69 -4.60 -0.96
C TYR A 109 7.10 -4.85 -1.51
N ALA A 110 7.96 -5.47 -0.71
CA ALA A 110 9.35 -5.77 -1.09
C ALA A 110 9.47 -6.89 -2.11
N LEU A 111 8.62 -7.92 -2.01
CA LEU A 111 8.69 -9.13 -2.84
C LEU A 111 7.31 -9.46 -3.44
N PRO A 112 6.82 -8.66 -4.40
CA PRO A 112 5.54 -8.92 -5.04
C PRO A 112 5.60 -10.20 -5.89
N ALA A 113 4.56 -11.05 -5.77
CA ALA A 113 4.50 -12.34 -6.45
C ALA A 113 4.33 -12.24 -7.97
N ASN A 114 3.83 -11.12 -8.47
CA ASN A 114 3.63 -10.88 -9.89
C ASN A 114 3.53 -9.38 -10.20
N ARG A 115 3.53 -9.06 -11.50
CA ARG A 115 3.44 -7.69 -12.01
C ARG A 115 2.22 -6.93 -11.48
N MET A 116 1.05 -7.59 -11.39
CA MET A 116 -0.18 -6.95 -10.89
C MET A 116 0.00 -6.47 -9.45
N VAL A 117 0.55 -7.32 -8.56
CA VAL A 117 0.82 -6.94 -7.17
C VAL A 117 1.86 -5.84 -7.08
N ALA A 118 2.93 -5.92 -7.89
CA ALA A 118 4.01 -4.94 -7.94
C ALA A 118 3.51 -3.53 -8.29
N THR A 119 2.61 -3.43 -9.28
CA THR A 119 2.06 -2.15 -9.76
C THR A 119 0.83 -1.69 -8.97
N PHE A 120 0.18 -2.59 -8.25
CA PHE A 120 -0.97 -2.22 -7.40
C PHE A 120 -0.52 -1.53 -6.11
N LEU A 121 0.63 -1.93 -5.55
CA LEU A 121 1.14 -1.41 -4.28
C LEU A 121 2.21 -0.33 -4.52
N GLY A 122 2.03 0.80 -3.84
CA GLY A 122 2.90 1.97 -3.92
C GLY A 122 2.25 3.13 -4.67
N ASN A 123 2.54 4.34 -4.23
CA ASN A 123 2.13 5.58 -4.88
C ASN A 123 3.32 6.56 -4.86
N PRO A 124 4.01 6.73 -5.99
CA PRO A 124 3.77 6.11 -7.31
C PRO A 124 3.95 4.58 -7.35
N PRO A 125 3.37 3.90 -8.35
CA PRO A 125 3.52 2.45 -8.52
C PRO A 125 4.95 2.05 -8.91
N MET A 126 5.29 0.77 -8.78
CA MET A 126 6.56 0.22 -9.28
C MET A 126 6.70 0.47 -10.78
N ASN A 127 7.85 1.01 -11.20
CA ASN A 127 8.20 1.11 -12.62
C ASN A 127 8.46 -0.29 -13.17
N ILE A 128 7.83 -0.62 -14.30
CA ILE A 128 8.03 -1.89 -15.00
C ILE A 128 8.66 -1.61 -16.36
N ILE A 129 9.89 -2.00 -16.52
CA ILE A 129 10.69 -1.74 -17.70
C ILE A 129 10.90 -3.06 -18.46
N PRO A 130 10.39 -3.21 -19.68
CA PRO A 130 10.66 -4.36 -20.52
C PRO A 130 12.16 -4.43 -20.83
N ALA A 131 12.76 -5.60 -20.65
CA ALA A 131 14.17 -5.81 -20.92
C ALA A 131 14.43 -7.20 -21.49
N LYS A 132 15.61 -7.39 -22.07
CA LYS A 132 16.10 -8.68 -22.52
C LYS A 132 17.38 -9.04 -21.78
N TYR A 133 17.42 -10.22 -21.18
CA TYR A 133 18.62 -10.67 -20.49
C TYR A 133 19.72 -11.06 -21.48
N SER A 134 20.92 -10.54 -21.26
CA SER A 134 22.13 -10.86 -22.04
C SER A 134 23.31 -11.19 -21.11
N ALA A 135 24.41 -11.65 -21.68
CA ALA A 135 25.64 -11.91 -20.92
C ALA A 135 26.21 -10.63 -20.27
N ALA A 136 25.98 -9.47 -20.89
CA ALA A 136 26.43 -8.17 -20.36
C ALA A 136 25.53 -7.64 -19.22
N GLY A 137 24.22 -7.98 -19.23
CA GLY A 137 23.25 -7.47 -18.28
C GLY A 137 21.83 -7.50 -18.82
N PHE A 138 21.10 -6.41 -18.64
CA PHE A 138 19.74 -6.22 -19.17
C PHE A 138 19.77 -5.21 -20.32
N ASP A 139 19.36 -5.63 -21.50
CA ASP A 139 19.21 -4.77 -22.67
C ASP A 139 17.85 -4.04 -22.56
N VAL A 140 17.89 -2.71 -22.41
CA VAL A 140 16.75 -1.80 -22.27
C VAL A 140 16.87 -0.72 -23.34
N ASP A 141 15.95 -0.66 -24.30
CA ASP A 141 15.90 0.39 -25.34
C ASP A 141 17.27 0.76 -25.95
N SER A 142 18.03 -0.23 -26.40
CA SER A 142 19.38 -0.08 -26.98
C SER A 142 20.48 0.34 -25.99
N GLN A 143 20.20 0.37 -24.71
CA GLN A 143 21.17 0.56 -23.64
C GLN A 143 21.37 -0.76 -22.89
N VAL A 144 22.54 -0.95 -22.30
CA VAL A 144 22.84 -2.13 -21.48
C VAL A 144 22.98 -1.69 -20.02
N LEU A 145 22.03 -2.11 -19.20
CA LEU A 145 22.14 -1.98 -17.75
C LEU A 145 22.99 -3.16 -17.25
N THR A 146 24.23 -2.90 -16.87
CA THR A 146 25.10 -3.92 -16.31
C THR A 146 24.63 -4.31 -14.91
N ILE A 147 24.83 -5.56 -14.53
CA ILE A 147 24.45 -6.08 -13.22
C ILE A 147 25.67 -6.72 -12.56
N PRO A 148 25.86 -6.52 -11.25
CA PRO A 148 26.93 -7.13 -10.49
C PRO A 148 26.91 -8.66 -10.61
N GLU A 149 28.09 -9.28 -10.67
CA GLU A 149 28.24 -10.72 -10.88
C GLU A 149 27.54 -11.56 -9.79
N ASN A 150 27.54 -11.09 -8.53
CA ASN A 150 26.83 -11.72 -7.42
C ASN A 150 25.29 -11.74 -7.60
N ILE A 151 24.75 -10.81 -8.40
CA ILE A 151 23.33 -10.80 -8.77
C ILE A 151 23.10 -11.76 -9.94
N LYS A 152 23.97 -11.72 -10.99
CA LYS A 152 23.85 -12.64 -12.13
C LYS A 152 23.79 -14.09 -11.71
N GLN A 153 24.63 -14.50 -10.75
CA GLN A 153 24.67 -15.88 -10.24
C GLN A 153 23.37 -16.31 -9.55
N LYS A 154 22.59 -15.38 -9.04
CA LYS A 154 21.28 -15.66 -8.41
C LYS A 154 20.15 -15.74 -9.43
N LEU A 155 20.33 -15.13 -10.60
CA LEU A 155 19.32 -15.11 -11.65
C LEU A 155 19.35 -16.43 -12.41
N ARG A 156 18.16 -17.08 -12.51
CA ARG A 156 17.97 -18.28 -13.32
C ARG A 156 17.40 -17.90 -14.70
N LEU A 157 18.10 -17.02 -15.41
CA LEU A 157 17.70 -16.52 -16.71
C LEU A 157 18.58 -17.06 -17.82
N SER A 158 18.00 -17.30 -18.99
CA SER A 158 18.75 -17.69 -20.19
C SER A 158 19.03 -16.44 -21.06
N PRO A 159 20.22 -16.31 -21.67
CA PRO A 159 20.50 -15.25 -22.62
C PRO A 159 19.44 -15.18 -23.72
N GLY A 160 18.96 -13.97 -24.00
CA GLY A 160 17.88 -13.73 -24.95
C GLY A 160 16.47 -13.80 -24.37
N GLN A 161 16.31 -14.12 -23.09
CA GLN A 161 15.02 -14.15 -22.43
C GLN A 161 14.46 -12.74 -22.21
N ASN A 162 13.19 -12.52 -22.59
CA ASN A 162 12.47 -11.29 -22.26
C ASN A 162 12.01 -11.34 -20.81
N ILE A 163 12.18 -10.22 -20.12
CA ILE A 163 11.81 -10.05 -18.71
C ILE A 163 11.21 -8.65 -18.49
N ASP A 164 10.52 -8.51 -17.38
CA ASP A 164 10.12 -7.21 -16.85
C ASP A 164 11.03 -6.87 -15.65
N LEU A 165 11.72 -5.73 -15.70
CA LEU A 165 12.47 -5.18 -14.57
C LEU A 165 11.52 -4.33 -13.74
N GLY A 166 11.36 -4.66 -12.46
CA GLY A 166 10.59 -3.85 -11.51
C GLY A 166 11.52 -2.99 -10.66
N ILE A 167 11.31 -1.69 -10.66
CA ILE A 167 12.09 -0.74 -9.85
C ILE A 167 11.13 0.17 -9.11
N ARG A 168 11.25 0.22 -7.78
CA ARG A 168 10.49 1.17 -6.97
C ARG A 168 10.96 2.59 -7.22
N PRO A 169 10.06 3.60 -7.23
CA PRO A 169 10.44 5.00 -7.43
C PRO A 169 11.51 5.48 -6.43
N GLU A 170 11.39 5.08 -5.17
CA GLU A 170 12.33 5.42 -4.10
C GLU A 170 13.74 4.82 -4.26
N ASP A 171 13.87 3.78 -5.08
CA ASP A 171 15.16 3.14 -5.38
C ASP A 171 15.87 3.77 -6.59
N ILE A 172 15.21 4.69 -7.31
CA ILE A 172 15.77 5.40 -8.45
C ILE A 172 16.55 6.62 -7.96
N LYS A 173 17.79 6.71 -8.38
CA LYS A 173 18.65 7.87 -8.10
C LYS A 173 19.04 8.56 -9.40
N ILE A 174 19.00 9.89 -9.40
CA ILE A 174 19.51 10.70 -10.50
C ILE A 174 21.01 10.86 -10.27
N SER A 175 21.81 10.64 -11.32
CA SER A 175 23.26 10.84 -11.31
C SER A 175 23.68 11.61 -12.56
N ASP A 176 24.61 12.53 -12.39
CA ASP A 176 25.26 13.27 -13.48
C ASP A 176 26.50 12.53 -14.02
N GLU A 177 26.90 11.42 -13.40
CA GLU A 177 28.07 10.63 -13.76
C GLU A 177 27.70 9.54 -14.76
N SER A 178 28.55 9.37 -15.78
CA SER A 178 28.39 8.31 -16.77
C SER A 178 29.04 7.01 -16.26
N GLU A 179 28.32 6.26 -15.48
CA GLU A 179 28.72 4.95 -14.99
C GLU A 179 28.05 3.80 -15.77
N ALA A 180 28.62 2.61 -15.71
CA ALA A 180 28.17 1.45 -16.49
C ALA A 180 26.79 0.88 -15.99
N GLU A 181 26.30 1.35 -14.86
CA GLU A 181 25.06 0.89 -14.22
C GLU A 181 23.92 1.92 -14.32
N ILE A 182 24.02 2.87 -15.27
CA ILE A 182 23.10 3.98 -15.44
C ILE A 182 22.32 3.82 -16.74
N LEU A 183 21.02 4.11 -16.70
CA LEU A 183 20.17 4.30 -17.87
C LEU A 183 20.04 5.79 -18.16
N GLN A 184 20.30 6.18 -19.39
CA GLN A 184 20.03 7.54 -19.86
C GLN A 184 18.55 7.67 -20.21
N VAL A 185 17.90 8.66 -19.61
CA VAL A 185 16.47 8.90 -19.81
C VAL A 185 16.22 10.38 -20.10
N GLU A 186 15.15 10.67 -20.83
CA GLU A 186 14.66 12.02 -21.08
C GLU A 186 13.50 12.33 -20.13
N VAL A 187 13.62 13.40 -19.34
CA VAL A 187 12.53 13.89 -18.51
C VAL A 187 11.49 14.56 -19.39
N LYS A 188 10.28 14.00 -19.46
CA LYS A 188 9.18 14.52 -20.28
C LYS A 188 8.20 15.38 -19.50
N LEU A 189 8.06 15.11 -18.22
CA LEU A 189 7.13 15.82 -17.35
C LEU A 189 7.72 15.88 -15.94
N VAL A 190 7.47 16.99 -15.26
CA VAL A 190 7.84 17.20 -13.86
C VAL A 190 6.58 17.65 -13.11
N GLU A 191 6.17 16.90 -12.10
CA GLU A 191 4.98 17.19 -11.29
C GLU A 191 5.38 17.49 -9.84
N PRO A 192 5.53 18.79 -9.45
CA PRO A 192 5.86 19.13 -8.08
C PRO A 192 4.63 18.98 -7.17
N LEU A 193 4.73 18.09 -6.19
CA LEU A 193 3.68 17.80 -5.19
C LEU A 193 3.97 18.43 -3.81
N GLY A 194 4.83 19.42 -3.75
CA GLY A 194 5.24 20.13 -2.54
C GLY A 194 6.40 19.43 -1.84
N ARG A 195 6.13 18.37 -1.06
CA ARG A 195 7.18 17.60 -0.37
C ARG A 195 7.97 16.66 -1.28
N GLU A 196 7.44 16.33 -2.44
CA GLU A 196 8.03 15.41 -3.41
C GLU A 196 7.78 15.91 -4.84
N THR A 197 8.55 15.40 -5.79
CA THR A 197 8.42 15.71 -7.23
C THR A 197 8.38 14.39 -7.98
N LEU A 198 7.38 14.24 -8.85
CA LEU A 198 7.20 13.08 -9.73
C LEU A 198 7.61 13.42 -11.16
#